data_4e6b6c3cfd6e1ea95060a059555da3e4
#
_entry.id   4e6b6c3cfd6e1ea95060a059555da3e4
#
_cell.length_a   1.000
_cell.length_b   1.000
_cell.length_c   1.000
_cell.angle_alpha   90.00
_cell.angle_beta   90.00
_cell.angle_gamma   90.00
#
_symmetry.space_group_name_H-M   'P 1'
#
loop_
_entity.id
_entity.type
_entity.pdbx_description
1 polymer ?
#
loop_
_entity_poly.entity_id
_entity_poly.type
_entity_poly.pdbx_seq_one_letter_code
_entity_poly.pdbx_strand_id
1 'polypeptide(L)'
;MIKRTAPLVVGNWKSTPKTLKEGVAFVKQLEKKVTSSKTKLPKKAYYIAVPEIFIPTLAPLAKRGHIGAQTIHGTVFGQVTGATIPSQLVSAGASFAIIGHSEVRARGESVEERTQKVSQALL
;
A
#
# COMPACT_ATOMS: atom_id res chain seq x y z
N MET A 1 -23.42 19.83 -0.61
CA MET A 1 -23.68 18.51 0.03
C MET A 1 -22.46 17.61 -0.17
N ILE A 2 -21.74 17.28 0.90
CA ILE A 2 -20.60 16.35 0.82
C ILE A 2 -21.20 14.95 0.62
N LYS A 3 -20.99 14.35 -0.54
CA LYS A 3 -21.34 12.94 -0.76
C LYS A 3 -20.60 12.10 0.29
N ARG A 4 -21.33 11.43 1.17
CA ARG A 4 -20.73 10.43 2.06
C ARG A 4 -20.13 9.34 1.18
N THR A 5 -18.82 9.36 1.03
CA THR A 5 -18.08 8.24 0.44
C THR A 5 -18.16 7.04 1.38
N ALA A 6 -18.25 5.84 0.83
CA ALA A 6 -18.16 4.63 1.64
C ALA A 6 -16.88 4.62 2.48
N PRO A 7 -16.90 4.08 3.71
CA PRO A 7 -15.70 4.02 4.54
C PRO A 7 -14.60 3.22 3.83
N LEU A 8 -13.38 3.75 3.88
CA LEU A 8 -12.19 3.09 3.35
C LEU A 8 -11.52 2.30 4.46
N VAL A 9 -11.31 1.00 4.24
CA VAL A 9 -10.59 0.13 5.17
C VAL A 9 -9.23 -0.20 4.60
N VAL A 10 -8.18 0.20 5.30
CA VAL A 10 -6.78 -0.06 4.92
C VAL A 10 -6.13 -0.93 5.97
N GLY A 11 -5.68 -2.13 5.59
CA GLY A 11 -4.86 -3.00 6.41
C GLY A 11 -3.38 -2.67 6.21
N ASN A 12 -2.66 -2.44 7.30
CA ASN A 12 -1.21 -2.29 7.28
C ASN A 12 -0.56 -3.57 7.83
N TRP A 13 0.15 -4.30 6.97
CA TRP A 13 0.82 -5.53 7.37
C TRP A 13 2.07 -5.30 8.22
N LYS A 14 2.62 -4.08 8.20
CA LYS A 14 3.88 -3.77 8.88
C LYS A 14 4.98 -4.73 8.40
N SER A 15 5.71 -5.38 9.32
CA SER A 15 6.77 -6.34 8.98
C SER A 15 6.27 -7.80 8.96
N THR A 16 5.03 -8.01 8.56
CA THR A 16 4.41 -9.35 8.44
C THR A 16 3.80 -9.53 7.05
N PRO A 17 3.56 -10.76 6.58
CA PRO A 17 4.09 -12.04 7.12
C PRO A 17 5.60 -12.16 6.95
N LYS A 18 6.20 -13.18 7.55
CA LYS A 18 7.66 -13.41 7.48
C LYS A 18 8.14 -13.79 6.09
N THR A 19 7.28 -14.43 5.30
CA THR A 19 7.65 -14.95 3.97
C THR A 19 6.67 -14.52 2.90
N LEU A 20 7.17 -14.40 1.67
CA LEU A 20 6.33 -14.12 0.50
C LEU A 20 5.27 -15.22 0.28
N LYS A 21 5.62 -16.48 0.55
CA LYS A 21 4.70 -17.62 0.43
C LYS A 21 3.46 -17.45 1.32
N GLU A 22 3.65 -17.02 2.55
CA GLU A 22 2.54 -16.70 3.49
C GLU A 22 1.71 -15.53 2.96
N GLY A 23 2.35 -14.49 2.44
CA GLY A 23 1.66 -13.34 1.85
C GLY A 23 0.79 -13.73 0.66
N VAL A 24 1.30 -14.55 -0.24
CA VAL A 24 0.55 -15.09 -1.38
C VAL A 24 -0.66 -15.92 -0.92
N ALA A 25 -0.46 -16.80 0.07
CA ALA A 25 -1.54 -17.62 0.62
C ALA A 25 -2.64 -16.77 1.22
N PHE A 26 -2.27 -15.72 1.96
CA PHE A 26 -3.23 -14.79 2.57
C PHE A 26 -4.06 -14.05 1.51
N VAL A 27 -3.42 -13.46 0.50
CA VAL A 27 -4.13 -12.71 -0.55
C VAL A 27 -5.07 -13.62 -1.32
N LYS A 28 -4.64 -14.83 -1.69
CA LYS A 28 -5.51 -15.83 -2.35
C LYS A 28 -6.74 -16.20 -1.51
N GLN A 29 -6.54 -16.39 -0.21
CA GLN A 29 -7.64 -16.70 0.71
C GLN A 29 -8.60 -15.52 0.85
N LEU A 30 -8.08 -14.29 0.96
CA LEU A 30 -8.88 -13.08 1.01
C LEU A 30 -9.69 -12.88 -0.27
N GLU A 31 -9.07 -13.03 -1.44
CA GLU A 31 -9.75 -12.97 -2.74
C GLU A 31 -10.92 -13.97 -2.82
N LYS A 32 -10.69 -15.21 -2.38
CA LYS A 32 -11.76 -16.23 -2.32
C LYS A 32 -12.91 -15.78 -1.43
N LYS A 33 -12.63 -15.27 -0.23
CA LYS A 33 -13.65 -14.80 0.72
C LYS A 33 -14.44 -13.61 0.17
N VAL A 34 -13.74 -12.61 -0.40
CA VAL A 34 -14.36 -11.42 -0.97
C VAL A 34 -15.25 -11.79 -2.16
N THR A 35 -14.78 -12.69 -3.03
CA THR A 35 -15.54 -13.13 -4.22
C THR A 35 -16.77 -13.96 -3.85
N SER A 36 -16.68 -14.79 -2.80
CA SER A 36 -17.80 -15.62 -2.34
C SER A 36 -18.74 -14.92 -1.35
N SER A 37 -18.49 -13.64 -1.02
CA SER A 37 -19.32 -12.89 -0.08
C SER A 37 -20.74 -12.73 -0.59
N LYS A 38 -21.72 -13.02 0.27
CA LYS A 38 -23.16 -12.75 0.01
C LYS A 38 -23.48 -11.26 0.15
N THR A 39 -22.64 -10.48 0.83
CA THR A 39 -22.78 -9.03 0.97
C THR A 39 -22.33 -8.36 -0.31
N LYS A 40 -23.11 -7.38 -0.79
CA LYS A 40 -22.72 -6.57 -1.95
C LYS A 40 -21.50 -5.71 -1.59
N LEU A 41 -20.34 -6.14 -2.04
CA LEU A 41 -19.07 -5.43 -1.85
C LEU A 41 -18.72 -4.57 -3.07
N PRO A 42 -18.01 -3.46 -2.91
CA PRO A 42 -17.51 -2.66 -4.03
C PRO A 42 -16.59 -3.48 -4.92
N LYS A 43 -16.37 -3.02 -6.16
CA LYS A 43 -15.46 -3.68 -7.12
C LYS A 43 -14.06 -3.90 -6.53
N LYS A 44 -13.55 -2.90 -5.81
CA LYS A 44 -12.34 -2.98 -5.00
C LYS A 44 -12.74 -2.93 -3.52
N ALA A 45 -12.67 -4.06 -2.85
CA ALA A 45 -13.27 -4.27 -1.53
C ALA A 45 -12.30 -4.08 -0.37
N TYR A 46 -10.98 -4.06 -0.64
CA TYR A 46 -9.97 -3.92 0.39
C TYR A 46 -8.72 -3.18 -0.13
N TYR A 47 -7.98 -2.63 0.81
CA TYR A 47 -6.69 -1.98 0.60
C TYR A 47 -5.70 -2.58 1.60
N ILE A 48 -4.54 -3.04 1.13
CA ILE A 48 -3.51 -3.62 2.00
C ILE A 48 -2.16 -3.02 1.66
N ALA A 49 -1.54 -2.37 2.65
CA ALA A 49 -0.15 -1.93 2.57
C ALA A 49 0.76 -3.07 3.03
N VAL A 50 1.63 -3.52 2.14
CA VAL A 50 2.50 -4.69 2.34
C VAL A 50 3.97 -4.28 2.34
N PRO A 51 4.90 -5.12 2.85
CA PRO A 51 6.32 -4.92 2.61
C PRO A 51 6.60 -4.73 1.12
N GLU A 52 7.37 -3.70 0.75
CA GLU A 52 7.52 -3.29 -0.65
C GLU A 52 8.05 -4.39 -1.56
N ILE A 53 8.92 -5.26 -1.04
CA ILE A 53 9.45 -6.43 -1.77
C ILE A 53 8.39 -7.45 -2.18
N PHE A 54 7.20 -7.39 -1.58
CA PHE A 54 6.09 -8.29 -1.89
C PHE A 54 5.12 -7.71 -2.93
N ILE A 55 5.17 -6.40 -3.18
CA ILE A 55 4.23 -5.70 -4.08
C ILE A 55 4.17 -6.34 -5.46
N PRO A 56 5.30 -6.60 -6.17
CA PRO A 56 5.24 -7.12 -7.53
C PRO A 56 4.55 -8.48 -7.65
N THR A 57 4.65 -9.30 -6.60
CA THR A 57 4.01 -10.61 -6.57
C THR A 57 2.55 -10.55 -6.14
N LEU A 58 2.22 -9.68 -5.19
CA LEU A 58 0.88 -9.63 -4.60
C LEU A 58 -0.09 -8.78 -5.41
N ALA A 59 0.38 -7.69 -6.03
CA ALA A 59 -0.48 -6.78 -6.79
C ALA A 59 -1.29 -7.49 -7.91
N PRO A 60 -0.71 -8.34 -8.74
CA PRO A 60 -1.47 -9.06 -9.78
C PRO A 60 -2.47 -10.08 -9.23
N LEU A 61 -2.33 -10.52 -7.98
CA LEU A 61 -3.24 -11.46 -7.33
C LEU A 61 -4.47 -10.77 -6.74
N ALA A 62 -4.36 -9.50 -6.36
CA ALA A 62 -5.41 -8.72 -5.69
C ALA A 62 -6.45 -8.17 -6.69
N LYS A 63 -7.27 -9.05 -7.29
CA LYS A 63 -8.28 -8.68 -8.28
C LYS A 63 -9.39 -7.80 -7.70
N ARG A 64 -9.78 -8.08 -6.46
CA ARG A 64 -10.82 -7.38 -5.71
C ARG A 64 -10.26 -6.39 -4.68
N GLY A 65 -8.94 -6.14 -4.68
CA GLY A 65 -8.27 -5.25 -3.76
C GLY A 65 -7.25 -4.33 -4.40
N HIS A 66 -6.68 -3.49 -3.56
CA HIS A 66 -5.53 -2.66 -3.86
C HIS A 66 -4.34 -3.08 -2.98
N ILE A 67 -3.19 -3.24 -3.60
CA ILE A 67 -1.92 -3.42 -2.89
C ILE A 67 -1.16 -2.10 -2.92
N GLY A 68 -0.61 -1.71 -1.78
CA GLY A 68 0.11 -0.47 -1.62
C GLY A 68 1.37 -0.59 -0.80
N ALA A 69 2.15 0.49 -0.77
CA ALA A 69 3.36 0.61 0.00
C ALA A 69 3.08 1.14 1.42
N GLN A 70 3.91 0.74 2.38
CA GLN A 70 3.80 1.17 3.78
C GLN A 70 4.45 2.53 4.03
N THR A 71 5.29 2.98 3.12
CA THR A 71 5.91 4.30 3.05
C THR A 71 6.46 4.52 1.65
N ILE A 72 6.89 5.73 1.36
CA ILE A 72 7.64 6.09 0.15
C ILE A 72 8.83 6.95 0.52
N HIS A 73 9.77 7.13 -0.40
CA HIS A 73 10.78 8.17 -0.31
C HIS A 73 10.28 9.48 -0.94
N GLY A 74 10.63 10.61 -0.36
CA GLY A 74 10.19 11.94 -0.83
C GLY A 74 10.96 12.49 -2.04
N THR A 75 11.94 11.75 -2.55
CA THR A 75 12.73 12.14 -3.73
C THR A 75 12.11 11.57 -4.99
N VAL A 76 12.08 12.35 -6.05
CA VAL A 76 11.59 11.92 -7.38
C VAL A 76 12.60 10.98 -8.04
N PHE A 77 13.87 11.33 -7.92
CA PHE A 77 14.98 10.70 -8.62
C PHE A 77 16.29 11.09 -7.94
N GLY A 78 17.26 10.19 -7.88
CA GLY A 78 18.56 10.59 -7.38
C GLY A 78 19.35 9.53 -6.61
N GLN A 79 20.39 9.98 -5.97
CA GLN A 79 21.39 9.16 -5.31
C GLN A 79 21.03 8.92 -3.83
N VAL A 80 19.94 8.16 -3.60
CA VAL A 80 19.51 7.80 -2.24
C VAL A 80 19.50 6.28 -2.11
N THR A 81 20.62 5.74 -1.69
CA THR A 81 20.80 4.30 -1.55
C THR A 81 19.77 3.68 -0.60
N GLY A 82 19.09 2.63 -1.06
CA GLY A 82 18.10 1.91 -0.28
C GLY A 82 16.70 2.54 -0.24
N ALA A 83 16.50 3.70 -0.86
CA ALA A 83 15.19 4.32 -0.97
C ALA A 83 14.42 3.82 -2.19
N THR A 84 13.12 3.63 -2.02
CA THR A 84 12.19 3.30 -3.11
C THR A 84 11.33 4.52 -3.40
N ILE A 85 11.42 5.04 -4.60
CA ILE A 85 10.68 6.23 -5.03
C ILE A 85 9.28 5.87 -5.57
N PRO A 86 8.33 6.81 -5.61
CA PRO A 86 6.96 6.54 -6.05
C PRO A 86 6.83 5.87 -7.40
N SER A 87 7.58 6.31 -8.42
CA SER A 87 7.55 5.71 -9.75
C SER A 87 7.95 4.23 -9.79
N GLN A 88 8.91 3.82 -8.95
CA GLN A 88 9.30 2.42 -8.81
C GLN A 88 8.18 1.60 -8.18
N LEU A 89 7.52 2.13 -7.16
CA LEU A 89 6.38 1.47 -6.50
C LEU A 89 5.18 1.32 -7.44
N VAL A 90 4.85 2.34 -8.21
CA VAL A 90 3.80 2.28 -9.25
C VAL A 90 4.16 1.23 -10.30
N SER A 91 5.39 1.23 -10.80
CA SER A 91 5.91 0.22 -11.74
C SER A 91 5.83 -1.19 -11.17
N ALA A 92 6.01 -1.36 -9.86
CA ALA A 92 5.87 -2.64 -9.17
C ALA A 92 4.41 -3.06 -8.93
N GLY A 93 3.43 -2.18 -9.22
CA GLY A 93 2.00 -2.46 -9.08
C GLY A 93 1.34 -1.88 -7.83
N ALA A 94 2.03 -1.02 -7.07
CA ALA A 94 1.41 -0.30 -5.98
C ALA A 94 0.38 0.72 -6.51
N SER A 95 -0.77 0.81 -5.85
CA SER A 95 -1.82 1.76 -6.20
C SER A 95 -2.07 2.83 -5.14
N PHE A 96 -1.41 2.73 -4.01
CA PHE A 96 -1.43 3.72 -2.94
C PHE A 96 -0.20 3.57 -2.03
N ALA A 97 0.03 4.54 -1.16
CA ALA A 97 1.04 4.46 -0.12
C ALA A 97 0.52 5.06 1.19
N ILE A 98 1.03 4.57 2.32
CA ILE A 98 0.84 5.21 3.62
C ILE A 98 1.94 6.23 3.81
N ILE A 99 1.57 7.47 4.14
CA ILE A 99 2.52 8.55 4.43
C ILE A 99 2.27 9.08 5.84
N GLY A 100 3.35 9.34 6.57
CA GLY A 100 3.28 9.92 7.90
C GLY A 100 2.75 8.98 8.98
N HIS A 101 2.92 7.66 8.80
CA HIS A 101 2.59 6.69 9.84
C HIS A 101 3.35 6.97 11.14
N SER A 102 2.70 6.78 12.29
CA SER A 102 3.29 7.12 13.60
C SER A 102 4.65 6.46 13.85
N GLU A 103 4.83 5.22 13.44
CA GLU A 103 6.11 4.50 13.57
C GLU A 103 7.22 5.10 12.69
N VAL A 104 6.88 5.65 11.52
CA VAL A 104 7.84 6.33 10.64
C VAL A 104 8.22 7.68 11.24
N ARG A 105 7.26 8.44 11.74
CA ARG A 105 7.50 9.71 12.45
C ARG A 105 8.36 9.51 13.70
N ALA A 106 8.11 8.45 14.46
CA ALA A 106 8.90 8.13 15.65
C ALA A 106 10.38 7.80 15.34
N ARG A 107 10.68 7.42 14.09
CA ARG A 107 12.06 7.20 13.61
C ARG A 107 12.72 8.46 13.06
N GLY A 108 12.07 9.62 13.16
CA GLY A 108 12.65 10.92 12.83
C GLY A 108 12.13 11.57 11.55
N GLU A 109 11.05 11.08 10.95
CA GLU A 109 10.46 11.73 9.77
C GLU A 109 9.98 13.14 10.12
N SER A 110 10.54 14.14 9.46
CA SER A 110 10.17 15.55 9.63
C SER A 110 8.85 15.90 8.93
N VAL A 111 8.33 17.09 9.22
CA VAL A 111 7.15 17.65 8.52
C VAL A 111 7.47 17.88 7.04
N GLU A 112 8.67 18.39 6.78
CA GLU A 112 9.18 18.69 5.43
C GLU A 112 9.27 17.42 4.59
N GLU A 113 9.84 16.35 5.15
CA GLU A 113 9.91 15.05 4.47
C GLU A 113 8.51 14.49 4.15
N ARG A 114 7.56 14.59 5.09
CA ARG A 114 6.18 14.17 4.82
C ARG A 114 5.53 14.99 3.71
N THR A 115 5.74 16.30 3.71
CA THR A 115 5.21 17.19 2.68
C THR A 115 5.76 16.82 1.31
N GLN A 116 7.06 16.54 1.22
CA GLN A 116 7.69 16.07 -0.01
C GLN A 116 7.09 14.72 -0.47
N LYS A 117 6.92 13.77 0.46
CA LYS A 117 6.30 12.47 0.15
C LYS A 117 4.88 12.63 -0.41
N VAL A 118 4.06 13.49 0.19
CA VAL A 118 2.72 13.77 -0.31
C VAL A 118 2.76 14.36 -1.70
N SER A 119 3.60 15.38 -1.92
CA SER A 119 3.77 15.97 -3.25
C SER A 119 4.15 14.95 -4.30
N GLN A 120 5.10 14.07 -3.99
CA GLN A 120 5.58 13.04 -4.92
C GLN A 120 4.56 11.93 -5.18
N ALA A 121 3.71 11.63 -4.21
CA ALA A 121 2.66 10.62 -4.38
C ALA A 121 1.50 11.10 -5.27
N LEU A 122 1.37 12.42 -5.49
CA LEU A 122 0.31 13.04 -6.28
C LEU A 122 0.71 13.32 -7.74
N LEU A 123 1.98 13.14 -8.10
CA LEU A 123 2.50 13.28 -9.46
C LEU A 123 2.32 11.99 -10.26
#